data_ca9e359c0cbdd229d768321049dbbb06
#
_entry.id   ca9e359c0cbdd229d768321049dbbb06
#
_cell.length_a   1.000
_cell.length_b   1.000
_cell.length_c   1.000
_cell.angle_alpha   90.00
_cell.angle_beta   90.00
_cell.angle_gamma   90.00
#
_symmetry.space_group_name_H-M   'P 1'
#
loop_
_entity.id
_entity.type
_entity.pdbx_description
1 polymer ?
#
loop_
_entity_poly.entity_id
_entity_poly.type
_entity_poly.pdbx_seq_one_letter_code
_entity_poly.pdbx_strand_id
1 'polypeptide(L)'
;MLHRRNTDIVFKYLVSIVSGFSILALGGILLFVFVQGAGPFIFSTDPDIRLVLENIREIQVNGTWYEDTTLIRVPPSTPGLELRFPGPEGDRFLEAAVCAGEKDPEKMLRFTAYSGGELSAPEAAVYTLSYPGLPGLGPKIHFILPEKPYSLPRFLAGIQWHPTYEKVYGIFPMILGTVLASLGAVLLGVPPALLCGLFLGEFMPDKPAALARAGIEVLAGIPSVVYGFFGLMVIVPVVKQVFGVPSGNGLLSAIIMLSVMILPTIITITETSLRAVPRSSWEASLALGASRMQTLWFVALPQARSGVIAGVMLGISRAVGETMAVILVAGNSAQLIHSPLDSVRTLTATIALEMGYAQGRHRELLFSIGVVLFMLILLLNSGVLYLRRHKEL
;
A
#
# COMPACT_ATOMS: atom_id res chain seq x y z
N MET A 1 26.43 -36.18 -30.36
CA MET A 1 26.33 -36.11 -28.87
C MET A 1 26.94 -34.84 -28.26
N LEU A 2 28.08 -34.34 -28.75
CA LEU A 2 28.74 -33.13 -28.21
C LEU A 2 27.93 -31.84 -28.37
N HIS A 3 27.14 -31.70 -29.44
CA HIS A 3 26.36 -30.48 -29.72
C HIS A 3 25.18 -30.33 -28.74
N ARG A 4 24.50 -31.41 -28.33
CA ARG A 4 23.43 -31.40 -27.32
C ARG A 4 23.94 -31.02 -25.92
N ARG A 5 25.17 -31.45 -25.58
CA ARG A 5 25.77 -31.15 -24.26
C ARG A 5 26.14 -29.69 -24.11
N ASN A 6 26.57 -29.03 -25.16
CA ASN A 6 26.89 -27.61 -25.14
C ASN A 6 25.64 -26.72 -25.10
N THR A 7 24.58 -27.09 -25.81
CA THR A 7 23.28 -26.40 -25.72
C THR A 7 22.66 -26.49 -24.31
N ASP A 8 22.75 -27.65 -23.63
CA ASP A 8 22.26 -27.82 -22.28
C ASP A 8 23.05 -26.98 -21.25
N ILE A 9 24.36 -26.84 -21.45
CA ILE A 9 25.22 -26.01 -20.60
C ILE A 9 24.89 -24.52 -20.78
N VAL A 10 24.81 -24.06 -22.03
CA VAL A 10 24.45 -22.67 -22.36
C VAL A 10 23.05 -22.35 -21.80
N PHE A 11 22.09 -23.24 -21.98
CA PHE A 11 20.72 -23.07 -21.44
C PHE A 11 20.73 -22.96 -19.91
N LYS A 12 21.48 -23.84 -19.20
CA LYS A 12 21.59 -23.75 -17.73
C LYS A 12 22.17 -22.42 -17.25
N TYR A 13 23.24 -21.94 -17.89
CA TYR A 13 23.81 -20.64 -17.55
C TYR A 13 22.84 -19.48 -17.83
N LEU A 14 22.16 -19.50 -18.96
CA LEU A 14 21.17 -18.48 -19.32
C LEU A 14 20.01 -18.45 -18.31
N VAL A 15 19.46 -19.61 -17.94
CA VAL A 15 18.41 -19.71 -16.92
C VAL A 15 18.91 -19.24 -15.55
N SER A 16 20.15 -19.61 -15.17
CA SER A 16 20.74 -19.16 -13.91
C SER A 16 20.94 -17.65 -13.84
N ILE A 17 21.40 -17.04 -14.94
CA ILE A 17 21.57 -15.58 -15.05
C ILE A 17 20.23 -14.86 -14.95
N VAL A 18 19.22 -15.32 -15.71
CA VAL A 18 17.87 -14.74 -15.68
C VAL A 18 17.24 -14.87 -14.30
N SER A 19 17.37 -16.05 -13.67
CA SER A 19 16.86 -16.29 -12.31
C SER A 19 17.58 -15.41 -11.29
N GLY A 20 18.92 -15.29 -11.38
CA GLY A 20 19.71 -14.40 -10.53
C GLY A 20 19.30 -12.93 -10.68
N PHE A 21 19.10 -12.46 -11.90
CA PHE A 21 18.62 -11.10 -12.17
C PHE A 21 17.20 -10.87 -11.56
N SER A 22 16.30 -11.83 -11.72
CA SER A 22 14.94 -11.72 -11.15
C SER A 22 14.95 -11.63 -9.62
N ILE A 23 15.80 -12.43 -8.96
CA ILE A 23 15.97 -12.38 -7.49
C ILE A 23 16.55 -11.03 -7.05
N LEU A 24 17.58 -10.53 -7.76
CA LEU A 24 18.18 -9.23 -7.45
C LEU A 24 17.20 -8.08 -7.69
N ALA A 25 16.43 -8.11 -8.77
CA ALA A 25 15.42 -7.11 -9.07
C ALA A 25 14.33 -7.08 -7.97
N LEU A 26 13.80 -8.26 -7.59
CA LEU A 26 12.81 -8.37 -6.52
C LEU A 26 13.37 -7.89 -5.18
N GLY A 27 14.58 -8.33 -4.82
CA GLY A 27 15.28 -7.89 -3.60
C GLY A 27 15.52 -6.37 -3.60
N GLY A 28 15.92 -5.80 -4.74
CA GLY A 28 16.09 -4.35 -4.89
C GLY A 28 14.81 -3.56 -4.71
N ILE A 29 13.70 -4.02 -5.28
CA ILE A 29 12.38 -3.40 -5.10
C ILE A 29 11.96 -3.45 -3.63
N LEU A 30 12.07 -4.60 -2.98
CA LEU A 30 11.75 -4.74 -1.57
C LEU A 30 12.61 -3.81 -0.70
N LEU A 31 13.93 -3.83 -0.89
CA LEU A 31 14.85 -2.96 -0.17
C LEU A 31 14.49 -1.48 -0.36
N PHE A 32 14.20 -1.06 -1.60
CA PHE A 32 13.79 0.31 -1.89
C PHE A 32 12.52 0.70 -1.14
N VAL A 33 11.48 -0.15 -1.17
CA VAL A 33 10.21 0.13 -0.47
C VAL A 33 10.42 0.21 1.03
N PHE A 34 11.23 -0.70 1.61
CA PHE A 34 11.54 -0.67 3.04
C PHE A 34 12.34 0.56 3.47
N VAL A 35 13.35 0.95 2.70
CA VAL A 35 14.17 2.14 2.99
C VAL A 35 13.31 3.41 2.91
N GLN A 36 12.51 3.55 1.88
CA GLN A 36 11.61 4.71 1.74
C GLN A 36 10.50 4.72 2.80
N GLY A 37 9.94 3.56 3.12
CA GLY A 37 8.85 3.45 4.08
C GLY A 37 9.29 3.54 5.54
N ALA A 38 10.54 3.23 5.88
CA ALA A 38 11.08 3.42 7.23
C ALA A 38 11.57 4.86 7.48
N GLY A 39 11.94 5.56 6.41
CA GLY A 39 12.49 6.93 6.47
C GLY A 39 11.70 7.88 7.37
N PRO A 40 10.38 8.06 7.21
CA PRO A 40 9.56 9.00 7.96
C PRO A 40 9.56 8.80 9.48
N PHE A 41 9.87 7.60 9.94
CA PHE A 41 9.90 7.26 11.38
C PHE A 41 11.28 7.37 12.00
N ILE A 42 12.33 7.36 11.20
CA ILE A 42 13.73 7.37 11.64
C ILE A 42 14.35 8.75 11.44
N PHE A 43 14.08 9.36 10.29
CA PHE A 43 14.66 10.63 9.89
C PHE A 43 13.58 11.71 9.74
N SER A 44 13.98 12.98 9.93
CA SER A 44 13.13 14.07 9.44
C SER A 44 13.13 14.05 7.91
N THR A 45 11.97 14.25 7.30
CA THR A 45 11.77 14.21 5.85
C THR A 45 12.65 15.20 5.09
N ASP A 46 12.98 16.31 5.73
CA ASP A 46 13.91 17.32 5.26
C ASP A 46 14.66 17.87 6.47
N PRO A 47 15.92 17.50 6.66
CA PRO A 47 16.70 17.96 7.82
C PRO A 47 17.05 19.45 7.73
N ASP A 48 16.97 20.07 6.56
CA ASP A 48 17.40 21.46 6.36
C ASP A 48 16.29 22.46 6.69
N ILE A 49 16.67 23.60 7.25
CA ILE A 49 15.81 24.76 7.36
C ILE A 49 15.70 25.36 5.96
N ARG A 50 14.48 25.53 5.47
CA ARG A 50 14.24 26.14 4.16
C ARG A 50 13.77 27.56 4.36
N LEU A 51 14.44 28.49 3.69
CA LEU A 51 14.02 29.88 3.57
C LEU A 51 13.38 30.08 2.22
N VAL A 52 12.10 30.38 2.19
CA VAL A 52 11.38 30.78 0.97
C VAL A 52 11.26 32.28 0.98
N LEU A 53 11.81 32.92 -0.06
CA LEU A 53 11.93 34.36 -0.19
C LEU A 53 10.86 34.88 -1.13
N GLU A 54 10.06 35.85 -0.68
CA GLU A 54 9.09 36.58 -1.50
C GLU A 54 9.46 38.05 -1.56
N ASN A 55 9.53 38.62 -2.77
CA ASN A 55 9.86 40.00 -3.01
C ASN A 55 11.25 40.46 -2.48
N ILE A 56 12.21 39.55 -2.43
CA ILE A 56 13.59 39.81 -2.04
C ILE A 56 14.49 39.43 -3.22
N ARG A 57 15.23 40.40 -3.74
CA ARG A 57 16.18 40.18 -4.85
C ARG A 57 17.56 39.74 -4.36
N GLU A 58 17.97 40.31 -3.26
CA GLU A 58 19.31 40.04 -2.69
C GLU A 58 19.17 39.74 -1.20
N ILE A 59 19.80 38.67 -0.73
CA ILE A 59 19.88 38.32 0.69
C ILE A 59 21.24 37.73 1.01
N GLN A 60 21.79 38.15 2.12
CA GLN A 60 22.98 37.52 2.70
C GLN A 60 22.57 36.58 3.80
N VAL A 61 23.00 35.32 3.72
CA VAL A 61 22.76 34.29 4.72
C VAL A 61 24.12 33.82 5.24
N ASN A 62 24.37 34.02 6.50
CA ASN A 62 25.64 33.67 7.13
C ASN A 62 26.89 34.15 6.35
N GLY A 63 26.85 35.40 5.87
CA GLY A 63 27.95 36.00 5.14
C GLY A 63 27.96 35.69 3.61
N THR A 64 27.16 34.78 3.12
CA THR A 64 27.07 34.45 1.68
C THR A 64 25.92 35.17 1.04
N TRP A 65 26.18 35.87 -0.09
CA TRP A 65 25.16 36.57 -0.86
C TRP A 65 24.45 35.67 -1.84
N TYR A 66 23.14 35.79 -1.93
CA TYR A 66 22.25 35.10 -2.87
C TYR A 66 21.45 36.16 -3.63
N GLU A 67 21.45 36.09 -4.96
CA GLU A 67 20.72 36.99 -5.85
C GLU A 67 19.66 36.18 -6.59
N ASP A 68 18.47 36.77 -6.78
CA ASP A 68 17.33 36.22 -7.52
C ASP A 68 16.96 34.76 -7.12
N THR A 69 17.22 34.40 -5.86
CA THR A 69 16.96 33.07 -5.34
C THR A 69 15.65 33.06 -4.56
N THR A 70 14.76 32.12 -4.87
CA THR A 70 13.47 31.95 -4.18
C THR A 70 13.53 30.96 -3.04
N LEU A 71 14.55 30.09 -2.98
CA LEU A 71 14.68 29.04 -1.98
C LEU A 71 16.15 28.88 -1.55
N ILE A 72 16.42 29.02 -0.27
CA ILE A 72 17.72 28.74 0.34
C ILE A 72 17.57 27.60 1.35
N ARG A 73 18.48 26.63 1.31
CA ARG A 73 18.54 25.53 2.29
C ARG A 73 19.69 25.76 3.24
N VAL A 74 19.40 25.67 4.53
CA VAL A 74 20.38 25.85 5.58
C VAL A 74 20.46 24.58 6.42
N PRO A 75 21.66 23.96 6.57
CA PRO A 75 21.84 22.78 7.39
C PRO A 75 21.39 22.99 8.84
N PRO A 76 20.77 22.00 9.49
CA PRO A 76 20.28 22.11 10.87
C PRO A 76 21.39 22.27 11.91
N SER A 77 22.62 21.97 11.54
CA SER A 77 23.83 22.13 12.40
C SER A 77 24.34 23.56 12.47
N THR A 78 23.73 24.50 11.76
CA THR A 78 24.18 25.91 11.77
C THR A 78 23.80 26.55 13.09
N PRO A 79 24.77 26.99 13.93
CA PRO A 79 24.51 27.42 15.32
C PRO A 79 23.79 28.76 15.44
N GLY A 80 23.66 29.50 14.37
CA GLY A 80 22.94 30.75 14.25
C GLY A 80 22.73 31.07 12.79
N LEU A 81 21.54 31.62 12.45
CA LEU A 81 21.21 32.06 11.11
C LEU A 81 21.20 33.58 11.11
N GLU A 82 22.23 34.20 10.51
CA GLU A 82 22.27 35.64 10.30
C GLU A 82 21.74 35.96 8.89
N LEU A 83 20.70 36.78 8.83
CA LEU A 83 20.09 37.22 7.60
C LEU A 83 20.28 38.73 7.45
N ARG A 84 20.72 39.14 6.27
CA ARG A 84 20.85 40.55 5.90
C ARG A 84 20.24 40.76 4.53
N PHE A 85 19.26 41.66 4.42
CA PHE A 85 18.56 41.94 3.16
C PHE A 85 18.16 43.41 3.07
N PRO A 86 18.03 43.96 1.85
CA PRO A 86 17.67 45.35 1.64
C PRO A 86 16.27 45.66 2.20
N GLY A 87 16.13 46.75 2.95
CA GLY A 87 14.84 47.22 3.41
C GLY A 87 14.03 47.92 2.28
N PRO A 88 12.75 48.20 2.52
CA PRO A 88 11.87 48.78 1.50
C PRO A 88 12.29 50.19 1.00
N GLU A 89 13.13 50.88 1.75
CA GLU A 89 13.64 52.21 1.38
C GLU A 89 15.00 52.18 0.70
N GLY A 90 15.54 51.00 0.36
CA GLY A 90 16.76 50.85 -0.44
C GLY A 90 18.10 51.07 0.27
N ASP A 91 18.14 51.90 1.30
CA ASP A 91 19.40 52.30 1.97
C ASP A 91 19.67 51.66 3.34
N ARG A 92 18.74 50.84 3.85
CA ARG A 92 18.90 50.15 5.15
C ARG A 92 18.81 48.65 5.01
N PHE A 93 19.85 47.96 5.44
CA PHE A 93 19.79 46.49 5.56
C PHE A 93 19.05 46.11 6.86
N LEU A 94 18.16 45.13 6.71
CA LEU A 94 17.51 44.47 7.84
C LEU A 94 18.34 43.26 8.23
N GLU A 95 18.67 43.16 9.50
CA GLU A 95 19.44 42.09 10.07
C GLU A 95 18.52 41.27 10.98
N ALA A 96 18.48 39.97 10.78
CA ALA A 96 17.77 39.03 11.64
C ALA A 96 18.68 37.89 12.04
N ALA A 97 18.85 37.67 13.34
CA ALA A 97 19.57 36.51 13.85
C ALA A 97 18.56 35.45 14.31
N VAL A 98 18.72 34.24 13.82
CA VAL A 98 17.89 33.09 14.18
C VAL A 98 18.77 32.07 14.89
N CYS A 99 18.53 31.82 16.16
CA CYS A 99 19.26 30.79 16.89
C CYS A 99 18.67 29.42 16.63
N ALA A 100 19.37 28.57 15.87
CA ALA A 100 19.09 27.16 15.74
C ALA A 100 19.91 26.37 16.78
N GLY A 101 19.28 25.78 17.76
CA GLY A 101 20.04 25.04 18.79
C GLY A 101 19.24 24.26 19.80
N GLU A 102 17.94 24.43 19.89
CA GLU A 102 17.07 23.65 20.79
C GLU A 102 16.25 22.62 20.05
N LYS A 103 16.08 21.43 20.64
CA LYS A 103 15.30 20.32 20.09
C LYS A 103 13.79 20.59 20.02
N ASP A 104 13.32 21.72 20.53
CA ASP A 104 11.90 22.10 20.58
C ASP A 104 11.63 23.18 19.53
N PRO A 105 10.75 22.93 18.52
CA PRO A 105 10.47 23.87 17.44
C PRO A 105 9.96 25.24 17.91
N GLU A 106 9.22 25.30 19.03
CA GLU A 106 8.72 26.54 19.60
C GLU A 106 9.84 27.42 20.21
N LYS A 107 10.99 26.81 20.49
CA LYS A 107 12.17 27.49 21.04
C LYS A 107 13.29 27.67 20.04
N MET A 108 13.17 27.08 18.85
CA MET A 108 14.20 27.08 17.82
C MET A 108 14.41 28.44 17.14
N LEU A 109 13.43 29.33 17.18
CA LEU A 109 13.48 30.61 16.52
C LEU A 109 13.35 31.75 17.53
N ARG A 110 14.46 32.26 18.03
CA ARG A 110 14.50 33.56 18.70
C ARG A 110 14.98 34.61 17.70
N PHE A 111 14.08 35.46 17.29
CA PHE A 111 14.41 36.62 16.49
C PHE A 111 14.86 37.76 17.38
N THR A 112 16.06 38.24 17.13
CA THR A 112 16.46 39.57 17.57
C THR A 112 16.28 40.46 16.33
N ALA A 113 15.06 40.96 16.13
CA ALA A 113 14.81 41.91 15.05
C ALA A 113 15.40 43.27 15.40
N TYR A 114 16.46 43.64 14.74
CA TYR A 114 16.87 45.03 14.68
C TYR A 114 16.00 45.78 13.68
N SER A 115 15.08 46.58 14.21
CA SER A 115 14.11 47.46 13.53
C SER A 115 12.82 46.77 12.92
N GLY A 116 11.81 46.61 13.76
CA GLY A 116 10.42 46.80 13.32
C GLY A 116 9.71 45.67 12.56
N GLY A 117 10.25 44.45 12.50
CA GLY A 117 9.58 43.32 11.87
C GLY A 117 8.62 42.58 12.83
N GLU A 118 7.42 42.25 12.39
CA GLU A 118 6.47 41.38 13.10
C GLU A 118 6.59 39.95 12.65
N LEU A 119 6.72 39.03 13.64
CA LEU A 119 6.66 37.61 13.42
C LEU A 119 5.22 37.13 13.61
N SER A 120 4.59 36.61 12.56
CA SER A 120 3.30 35.95 12.71
C SER A 120 3.46 34.52 13.21
N ALA A 121 2.56 34.12 14.10
CA ALA A 121 2.56 32.77 14.72
C ALA A 121 2.42 31.65 13.68
N PRO A 122 2.95 30.44 13.97
CA PRO A 122 3.08 29.39 12.99
C PRO A 122 1.76 28.73 12.60
N GLU A 123 1.49 28.66 11.32
CA GLU A 123 0.67 27.58 10.75
C GLU A 123 1.62 26.48 10.28
N ALA A 124 1.55 25.31 10.91
CA ALA A 124 2.23 24.07 10.48
C ALA A 124 3.74 24.19 10.19
N ALA A 125 4.54 24.61 11.18
CA ALA A 125 6.01 24.72 11.09
C ALA A 125 6.54 25.73 10.06
N VAL A 126 5.72 26.67 9.62
CA VAL A 126 6.09 27.79 8.74
C VAL A 126 6.02 29.08 9.54
N TYR A 127 7.14 29.77 9.69
CA TYR A 127 7.22 31.10 10.30
C TYR A 127 7.40 32.13 9.21
N THR A 128 6.61 33.20 9.22
CA THR A 128 6.72 34.27 8.23
C THR A 128 7.23 35.55 8.90
N LEU A 129 8.36 36.01 8.45
CA LEU A 129 8.86 37.35 8.77
C LEU A 129 8.31 38.32 7.73
N SER A 130 7.48 39.27 8.15
CA SER A 130 6.92 40.31 7.28
C SER A 130 7.24 41.71 7.83
N TYR A 131 7.26 42.70 6.96
CA TYR A 131 7.55 44.08 7.34
C TYR A 131 6.25 44.85 7.65
N PRO A 132 6.11 45.45 8.84
CA PRO A 132 4.94 46.23 9.20
C PRO A 132 4.85 47.50 8.36
N GLY A 133 3.70 47.77 7.74
CA GLY A 133 3.42 48.95 6.95
C GLY A 133 3.27 48.76 5.44
N LEU A 134 3.55 47.57 4.90
CA LEU A 134 3.35 47.26 3.49
C LEU A 134 2.58 45.91 3.34
N PRO A 135 1.31 45.83 3.68
CA PRO A 135 0.56 44.59 3.57
C PRO A 135 0.48 44.13 2.09
N GLY A 136 1.10 43.01 1.79
CA GLY A 136 1.03 42.33 0.50
C GLY A 136 2.18 42.57 -0.48
N LEU A 137 2.98 43.63 -0.35
CA LEU A 137 4.02 44.03 -1.31
C LEU A 137 5.43 44.11 -0.75
N GLY A 138 5.60 43.99 0.57
CA GLY A 138 6.92 44.02 1.22
C GLY A 138 7.70 42.69 1.14
N PRO A 139 9.00 42.71 1.46
CA PRO A 139 9.80 41.49 1.54
C PRO A 139 9.26 40.56 2.60
N LYS A 140 9.14 39.26 2.27
CA LYS A 140 8.72 38.20 3.19
C LYS A 140 9.68 37.05 3.15
N ILE A 141 10.01 36.53 4.32
CA ILE A 141 10.83 35.33 4.48
C ILE A 141 10.00 34.29 5.21
N HIS A 142 9.73 33.17 4.55
CA HIS A 142 9.08 32.03 5.16
C HIS A 142 10.13 31.03 5.60
N PHE A 143 10.21 30.74 6.89
CA PHE A 143 11.06 29.74 7.47
C PHE A 143 10.28 28.44 7.56
N ILE A 144 10.70 27.43 6.83
CA ILE A 144 10.14 26.08 6.91
C ILE A 144 11.10 25.24 7.74
N LEU A 145 10.69 24.89 8.94
CA LEU A 145 11.48 24.07 9.85
C LEU A 145 11.48 22.60 9.45
N PRO A 146 12.53 21.84 9.79
CA PRO A 146 12.55 20.40 9.59
C PRO A 146 11.41 19.73 10.37
N GLU A 147 10.66 18.90 9.67
CA GLU A 147 9.57 18.14 10.29
C GLU A 147 10.14 17.01 11.17
N LYS A 148 9.69 16.91 12.44
CA LYS A 148 10.07 15.81 13.34
C LYS A 148 9.69 14.44 12.72
N PRO A 149 10.42 13.35 13.04
CA PRO A 149 10.02 12.01 12.64
C PRO A 149 8.58 11.71 13.07
N TYR A 150 7.81 11.06 12.19
CA TYR A 150 6.43 10.74 12.51
C TYR A 150 6.35 9.57 13.49
N SER A 151 5.41 9.60 14.43
CA SER A 151 5.27 8.53 15.41
C SER A 151 4.66 7.27 14.78
N LEU A 152 5.39 6.15 14.79
CA LEU A 152 4.93 4.86 14.28
C LEU A 152 3.62 4.37 14.96
N PRO A 153 3.46 4.44 16.30
CA PRO A 153 2.19 4.09 16.91
C PRO A 153 1.02 4.97 16.45
N ARG A 154 1.23 6.28 16.28
CA ARG A 154 0.21 7.20 15.77
C ARG A 154 -0.14 6.89 14.31
N PHE A 155 0.83 6.48 13.50
CA PHE A 155 0.61 6.05 12.12
C PHE A 155 -0.25 4.79 12.05
N LEU A 156 0.11 3.76 12.80
CA LEU A 156 -0.57 2.46 12.74
C LEU A 156 -1.95 2.49 13.42
N ALA A 157 -2.09 3.15 14.57
CA ALA A 157 -3.31 3.17 15.37
C ALA A 157 -4.18 4.41 15.16
N GLY A 158 -3.70 5.41 14.42
CA GLY A 158 -4.48 6.60 14.11
C GLY A 158 -5.70 6.29 13.26
N ILE A 159 -6.82 6.93 13.56
CA ILE A 159 -8.12 6.71 12.91
C ILE A 159 -8.45 7.76 11.84
N GLN A 160 -7.64 8.80 11.72
CA GLN A 160 -7.86 9.90 10.79
C GLN A 160 -6.75 9.96 9.74
N TRP A 161 -7.16 10.14 8.49
CA TRP A 161 -6.26 10.31 7.36
C TRP A 161 -6.64 11.59 6.60
N HIS A 162 -5.92 12.68 6.91
CA HIS A 162 -6.09 14.01 6.29
C HIS A 162 -4.74 14.59 5.88
N PRO A 163 -4.11 14.08 4.81
CA PRO A 163 -2.74 14.46 4.44
C PRO A 163 -2.62 15.89 3.93
N THR A 164 -3.70 16.46 3.36
CA THR A 164 -3.66 17.75 2.66
C THR A 164 -3.85 18.93 3.61
N TYR A 165 -4.77 18.85 4.56
CA TYR A 165 -5.12 19.99 5.42
C TYR A 165 -4.49 19.89 6.82
N GLU A 166 -4.65 18.75 7.49
CA GLU A 166 -4.25 18.60 8.89
C GLU A 166 -2.93 17.86 9.08
N LYS A 167 -2.34 17.33 7.98
CA LYS A 167 -1.13 16.49 8.01
C LYS A 167 -1.21 15.34 9.03
N VAL A 168 -2.41 14.76 9.18
CA VAL A 168 -2.67 13.61 10.04
C VAL A 168 -2.66 12.35 9.20
N TYR A 169 -1.89 11.36 9.64
CA TYR A 169 -1.61 10.15 8.87
C TYR A 169 -1.86 8.90 9.70
N GLY A 170 -3.13 8.60 9.97
CA GLY A 170 -3.54 7.39 10.67
C GLY A 170 -4.11 6.37 9.69
N ILE A 171 -3.56 5.14 9.66
CA ILE A 171 -3.93 4.11 8.67
C ILE A 171 -4.79 2.98 9.24
N PHE A 172 -5.18 3.04 10.50
CA PHE A 172 -5.95 1.97 11.14
C PHE A 172 -7.25 1.60 10.39
N PRO A 173 -8.09 2.57 9.93
CA PRO A 173 -9.29 2.24 9.16
C PRO A 173 -8.99 1.48 7.87
N MET A 174 -7.86 1.79 7.21
CA MET A 174 -7.45 1.14 5.96
C MET A 174 -6.92 -0.28 6.20
N ILE A 175 -6.20 -0.49 7.32
CA ILE A 175 -5.80 -1.84 7.75
C ILE A 175 -7.05 -2.68 7.98
N LEU A 176 -8.01 -2.14 8.75
CA LEU A 176 -9.27 -2.82 9.05
C LEU A 176 -10.07 -3.12 7.78
N GLY A 177 -10.18 -2.13 6.86
CA GLY A 177 -10.84 -2.29 5.57
C GLY A 177 -10.21 -3.39 4.72
N THR A 178 -8.87 -3.44 4.65
CA THR A 178 -8.14 -4.48 3.90
C THR A 178 -8.37 -5.87 4.50
N VAL A 179 -8.27 -5.99 5.83
CA VAL A 179 -8.47 -7.27 6.53
C VAL A 179 -9.90 -7.77 6.40
N LEU A 180 -10.90 -6.92 6.65
CA LEU A 180 -12.31 -7.31 6.58
C LEU A 180 -12.75 -7.65 5.16
N ALA A 181 -12.33 -6.87 4.15
CA ALA A 181 -12.63 -7.15 2.76
C ALA A 181 -12.02 -8.49 2.31
N SER A 182 -10.76 -8.73 2.64
CA SER A 182 -10.05 -9.96 2.26
C SER A 182 -10.58 -11.18 3.01
N LEU A 183 -10.81 -11.06 4.32
CA LEU A 183 -11.37 -12.16 5.13
C LEU A 183 -12.78 -12.51 4.68
N GLY A 184 -13.63 -11.50 4.44
CA GLY A 184 -14.98 -11.69 3.93
C GLY A 184 -14.96 -12.37 2.55
N ALA A 185 -14.07 -11.96 1.65
CA ALA A 185 -13.91 -12.57 0.34
C ALA A 185 -13.47 -14.03 0.43
N VAL A 186 -12.57 -14.36 1.36
CA VAL A 186 -12.11 -15.74 1.61
C VAL A 186 -13.25 -16.59 2.16
N LEU A 187 -13.96 -16.10 3.16
CA LEU A 187 -15.10 -16.82 3.76
C LEU A 187 -16.21 -17.10 2.75
N LEU A 188 -16.49 -16.17 1.86
CA LEU A 188 -17.54 -16.30 0.85
C LEU A 188 -17.08 -17.08 -0.39
N GLY A 189 -15.83 -16.90 -0.84
CA GLY A 189 -15.30 -17.43 -2.10
C GLY A 189 -14.64 -18.80 -1.98
N VAL A 190 -13.94 -19.10 -0.88
CA VAL A 190 -13.19 -20.38 -0.74
C VAL A 190 -14.12 -21.60 -0.76
N PRO A 191 -15.22 -21.66 0.03
CA PRO A 191 -16.08 -22.86 0.03
C PRO A 191 -16.60 -23.24 -1.36
N PRO A 192 -17.25 -22.34 -2.14
CA PRO A 192 -17.71 -22.69 -3.47
C PRO A 192 -16.56 -23.02 -4.44
N ALA A 193 -15.41 -22.34 -4.31
CA ALA A 193 -14.25 -22.63 -5.14
C ALA A 193 -13.70 -24.04 -4.91
N LEU A 194 -13.56 -24.45 -3.64
CA LEU A 194 -13.12 -25.81 -3.29
C LEU A 194 -14.11 -26.86 -3.82
N LEU A 195 -15.41 -26.68 -3.56
CA LEU A 195 -16.43 -27.60 -4.04
C LEU A 195 -16.42 -27.73 -5.56
N CYS A 196 -16.29 -26.60 -6.28
CA CYS A 196 -16.20 -26.60 -7.73
C CYS A 196 -14.92 -27.31 -8.22
N GLY A 197 -13.77 -27.06 -7.60
CA GLY A 197 -12.50 -27.71 -7.95
C GLY A 197 -12.52 -29.22 -7.70
N LEU A 198 -13.11 -29.66 -6.58
CA LEU A 198 -13.29 -31.09 -6.27
C LEU A 198 -14.24 -31.76 -7.26
N PHE A 199 -15.34 -31.09 -7.61
CA PHE A 199 -16.31 -31.60 -8.57
C PHE A 199 -15.72 -31.73 -9.99
N LEU A 200 -14.98 -30.72 -10.45
CA LEU A 200 -14.27 -30.74 -11.73
C LEU A 200 -13.17 -31.81 -11.78
N GLY A 201 -12.49 -32.02 -10.66
CA GLY A 201 -11.38 -32.97 -10.59
C GLY A 201 -11.79 -34.43 -10.68
N GLU A 202 -12.96 -34.81 -10.11
CA GLU A 202 -13.33 -36.21 -9.95
C GLU A 202 -14.71 -36.58 -10.53
N PHE A 203 -15.71 -35.71 -10.47
CA PHE A 203 -17.08 -36.10 -10.78
C PHE A 203 -17.53 -35.71 -12.17
N MET A 204 -16.97 -34.64 -12.72
CA MET A 204 -17.42 -34.12 -14.01
C MET A 204 -16.83 -34.95 -15.17
N PRO A 205 -17.66 -35.42 -16.14
CA PRO A 205 -17.16 -36.10 -17.33
C PRO A 205 -16.19 -35.20 -18.14
N ASP A 206 -15.24 -35.80 -18.86
CA ASP A 206 -14.14 -35.10 -19.53
C ASP A 206 -14.58 -33.98 -20.47
N LYS A 207 -15.60 -34.21 -21.29
CA LYS A 207 -16.07 -33.21 -22.26
C LYS A 207 -16.63 -31.94 -21.62
N PRO A 208 -17.63 -31.99 -20.69
CA PRO A 208 -18.08 -30.78 -19.98
C PRO A 208 -17.02 -30.22 -19.07
N ALA A 209 -16.14 -31.03 -18.47
CA ALA A 209 -15.03 -30.54 -17.67
C ALA A 209 -14.04 -29.69 -18.49
N ALA A 210 -13.74 -30.09 -19.73
CA ALA A 210 -12.88 -29.30 -20.62
C ALA A 210 -13.50 -27.93 -20.93
N LEU A 211 -14.81 -27.85 -21.17
CA LEU A 211 -15.50 -26.60 -21.41
C LEU A 211 -15.51 -25.71 -20.16
N ALA A 212 -15.77 -26.29 -18.99
CA ALA A 212 -15.77 -25.56 -17.72
C ALA A 212 -14.37 -24.98 -17.40
N ARG A 213 -13.31 -25.80 -17.63
CA ARG A 213 -11.90 -25.33 -17.48
C ARG A 213 -11.60 -24.14 -18.40
N ALA A 214 -11.96 -24.25 -19.69
CA ALA A 214 -11.78 -23.15 -20.62
C ALA A 214 -12.50 -21.87 -20.14
N GLY A 215 -13.71 -21.99 -19.60
CA GLY A 215 -14.42 -20.86 -19.01
C GLY A 215 -13.70 -20.27 -17.78
N ILE A 216 -13.19 -21.12 -16.89
CA ILE A 216 -12.44 -20.69 -15.69
C ILE A 216 -11.11 -20.02 -16.08
N GLU A 217 -10.42 -20.54 -17.10
CA GLU A 217 -9.18 -19.94 -17.62
C GLU A 217 -9.44 -18.57 -18.25
N VAL A 218 -10.52 -18.41 -18.99
CA VAL A 218 -10.94 -17.10 -19.50
C VAL A 218 -11.21 -16.13 -18.36
N LEU A 219 -11.97 -16.55 -17.33
CA LEU A 219 -12.20 -15.74 -16.14
C LEU A 219 -10.91 -15.37 -15.44
N ALA A 220 -9.96 -16.31 -15.29
CA ALA A 220 -8.66 -16.04 -14.69
C ALA A 220 -7.83 -14.98 -15.46
N GLY A 221 -8.02 -14.92 -16.78
CA GLY A 221 -7.35 -13.98 -17.70
C GLY A 221 -7.97 -12.59 -17.76
N ILE A 222 -9.16 -12.38 -17.20
CA ILE A 222 -9.82 -11.07 -17.22
C ILE A 222 -9.04 -10.07 -16.35
N PRO A 223 -8.69 -8.86 -16.87
CA PRO A 223 -8.07 -7.80 -16.06
C PRO A 223 -8.96 -7.39 -14.87
N SER A 224 -8.33 -7.12 -13.70
CA SER A 224 -9.08 -6.77 -12.48
C SER A 224 -9.95 -5.52 -12.61
N VAL A 225 -9.55 -4.57 -13.46
CA VAL A 225 -10.35 -3.37 -13.76
C VAL A 225 -11.72 -3.75 -14.37
N VAL A 226 -11.77 -4.76 -15.25
CA VAL A 226 -13.01 -5.24 -15.85
C VAL A 226 -13.93 -5.88 -14.81
N TYR A 227 -13.37 -6.66 -13.90
CA TYR A 227 -14.09 -7.16 -12.73
C TYR A 227 -14.66 -6.03 -11.87
N GLY A 228 -13.85 -4.99 -11.60
CA GLY A 228 -14.28 -3.82 -10.85
C GLY A 228 -15.41 -3.06 -11.56
N PHE A 229 -15.34 -2.93 -12.88
CA PHE A 229 -16.38 -2.31 -13.67
C PHE A 229 -17.69 -3.13 -13.65
N PHE A 230 -17.60 -4.45 -13.77
CA PHE A 230 -18.74 -5.34 -13.56
C PHE A 230 -19.32 -5.17 -12.15
N GLY A 231 -18.46 -5.11 -11.12
CA GLY A 231 -18.88 -4.86 -9.75
C GLY A 231 -19.65 -3.56 -9.59
N LEU A 232 -19.15 -2.49 -10.20
CA LEU A 232 -19.78 -1.17 -10.17
C LEU A 232 -21.14 -1.16 -10.88
N MET A 233 -21.25 -1.84 -12.01
CA MET A 233 -22.47 -1.81 -12.84
C MET A 233 -23.53 -2.82 -12.40
N VAL A 234 -23.14 -3.91 -11.75
CA VAL A 234 -24.05 -5.00 -11.37
C VAL A 234 -24.14 -5.17 -9.85
N ILE A 235 -23.00 -5.39 -9.17
CA ILE A 235 -23.00 -5.72 -7.73
C ILE A 235 -23.46 -4.52 -6.90
N VAL A 236 -22.91 -3.33 -7.16
CA VAL A 236 -23.24 -2.10 -6.42
C VAL A 236 -24.74 -1.76 -6.52
N PRO A 237 -25.38 -1.74 -7.71
CA PRO A 237 -26.82 -1.52 -7.81
C PRO A 237 -27.66 -2.60 -7.11
N VAL A 238 -27.25 -3.86 -7.19
CA VAL A 238 -27.94 -4.96 -6.48
C VAL A 238 -27.88 -4.76 -4.98
N VAL A 239 -26.70 -4.47 -4.42
CA VAL A 239 -26.54 -4.19 -2.99
C VAL A 239 -27.39 -2.98 -2.58
N LYS A 240 -27.35 -1.90 -3.36
CA LYS A 240 -28.20 -0.72 -3.13
C LYS A 240 -29.68 -1.06 -3.04
N GLN A 241 -30.20 -1.85 -3.98
CA GLN A 241 -31.62 -2.21 -4.03
C GLN A 241 -32.04 -3.17 -2.92
N VAL A 242 -31.22 -4.21 -2.68
CA VAL A 242 -31.52 -5.25 -1.68
C VAL A 242 -31.53 -4.69 -0.27
N PHE A 243 -30.59 -3.79 0.06
CA PHE A 243 -30.45 -3.24 1.41
C PHE A 243 -31.09 -1.86 1.57
N GLY A 244 -31.63 -1.25 0.52
CA GLY A 244 -32.31 0.06 0.58
C GLY A 244 -31.39 1.22 0.98
N VAL A 245 -30.07 1.12 0.69
CA VAL A 245 -29.07 2.13 1.07
C VAL A 245 -28.89 3.21 -0.01
N PRO A 246 -28.46 4.43 0.35
CA PRO A 246 -28.25 5.52 -0.63
C PRO A 246 -27.21 5.18 -1.68
N SER A 247 -26.15 4.48 -1.28
CA SER A 247 -25.08 3.97 -2.16
C SER A 247 -24.80 2.51 -1.85
N GLY A 248 -24.66 1.69 -2.90
CA GLY A 248 -24.24 0.30 -2.77
C GLY A 248 -22.72 0.13 -2.72
N ASN A 249 -21.94 1.21 -2.87
CA ASN A 249 -20.49 1.16 -2.74
C ASN A 249 -20.11 0.97 -1.27
N GLY A 250 -19.38 -0.09 -0.95
CA GLY A 250 -18.98 -0.38 0.42
C GLY A 250 -18.26 -1.70 0.59
N LEU A 251 -18.05 -2.07 1.85
CA LEU A 251 -17.33 -3.28 2.23
C LEU A 251 -17.99 -4.55 1.65
N LEU A 252 -19.32 -4.65 1.71
CA LEU A 252 -20.05 -5.83 1.20
C LEU A 252 -19.85 -6.01 -0.31
N SER A 253 -19.97 -4.93 -1.09
CA SER A 253 -19.72 -4.96 -2.53
C SER A 253 -18.29 -5.36 -2.86
N ALA A 254 -17.32 -4.87 -2.08
CA ALA A 254 -15.91 -5.27 -2.20
C ALA A 254 -15.72 -6.77 -1.86
N ILE A 255 -16.34 -7.28 -0.79
CA ILE A 255 -16.30 -8.70 -0.41
C ILE A 255 -16.84 -9.57 -1.54
N ILE A 256 -18.03 -9.28 -2.07
CA ILE A 256 -18.64 -10.05 -3.15
C ILE A 256 -17.74 -10.02 -4.39
N MET A 257 -17.25 -8.85 -4.78
CA MET A 257 -16.39 -8.70 -5.95
C MET A 257 -15.09 -9.50 -5.81
N LEU A 258 -14.40 -9.36 -4.68
CA LEU A 258 -13.18 -10.09 -4.41
C LEU A 258 -13.42 -11.61 -4.33
N SER A 259 -14.55 -12.05 -3.76
CA SER A 259 -14.89 -13.48 -3.69
C SER A 259 -15.01 -14.10 -5.08
N VAL A 260 -15.66 -13.41 -6.03
CA VAL A 260 -15.77 -13.87 -7.42
C VAL A 260 -14.39 -13.93 -8.09
N MET A 261 -13.54 -12.96 -7.82
CA MET A 261 -12.23 -12.84 -8.46
C MET A 261 -11.22 -13.92 -8.02
N ILE A 262 -11.33 -14.41 -6.77
CA ILE A 262 -10.44 -15.48 -6.29
C ILE A 262 -10.88 -16.89 -6.73
N LEU A 263 -12.14 -17.07 -7.14
CA LEU A 263 -12.69 -18.38 -7.55
C LEU A 263 -11.83 -19.11 -8.58
N PRO A 264 -11.47 -18.52 -9.73
CA PRO A 264 -10.75 -19.22 -10.78
C PRO A 264 -9.42 -19.80 -10.28
N THR A 265 -8.67 -19.02 -9.53
CA THR A 265 -7.36 -19.42 -8.99
C THR A 265 -7.48 -20.62 -8.05
N ILE A 266 -8.43 -20.58 -7.12
CA ILE A 266 -8.61 -21.65 -6.13
C ILE A 266 -9.16 -22.91 -6.80
N ILE A 267 -10.10 -22.78 -7.72
CA ILE A 267 -10.69 -23.90 -8.48
C ILE A 267 -9.58 -24.64 -9.24
N THR A 268 -8.80 -23.93 -10.04
CA THR A 268 -7.76 -24.52 -10.90
C THR A 268 -6.70 -25.24 -10.07
N ILE A 269 -6.23 -24.63 -8.97
CA ILE A 269 -5.20 -25.26 -8.14
C ILE A 269 -5.77 -26.46 -7.36
N THR A 270 -7.02 -26.38 -6.89
CA THR A 270 -7.68 -27.50 -6.20
C THR A 270 -7.87 -28.69 -7.15
N GLU A 271 -8.37 -28.44 -8.37
CA GLU A 271 -8.54 -29.47 -9.39
C GLU A 271 -7.20 -30.15 -9.75
N THR A 272 -6.18 -29.33 -10.08
CA THR A 272 -4.86 -29.88 -10.47
C THR A 272 -4.20 -30.66 -9.34
N SER A 273 -4.36 -30.20 -8.09
CA SER A 273 -3.86 -30.91 -6.90
C SER A 273 -4.55 -32.25 -6.68
N LEU A 274 -5.87 -32.31 -6.91
CA LEU A 274 -6.62 -33.55 -6.80
C LEU A 274 -6.25 -34.53 -7.91
N ARG A 275 -6.09 -34.05 -9.14
CA ARG A 275 -5.64 -34.89 -10.28
C ARG A 275 -4.21 -35.40 -10.15
N ALA A 276 -3.38 -34.76 -9.36
CA ALA A 276 -2.01 -35.20 -9.07
C ALA A 276 -1.97 -36.40 -8.09
N VAL A 277 -3.08 -36.73 -7.43
CA VAL A 277 -3.16 -37.90 -6.55
C VAL A 277 -3.05 -39.18 -7.40
N PRO A 278 -2.14 -40.14 -7.03
CA PRO A 278 -1.95 -41.35 -7.79
C PRO A 278 -3.25 -42.19 -7.93
N ARG A 279 -3.54 -42.66 -9.15
CA ARG A 279 -4.72 -43.50 -9.42
C ARG A 279 -4.73 -44.77 -8.59
N SER A 280 -3.57 -45.34 -8.28
CA SER A 280 -3.43 -46.50 -7.40
C SER A 280 -4.03 -46.27 -6.01
N SER A 281 -3.92 -45.08 -5.45
CA SER A 281 -4.56 -44.76 -4.15
C SER A 281 -6.09 -44.76 -4.24
N TRP A 282 -6.65 -44.31 -5.37
CA TRP A 282 -8.08 -44.35 -5.63
C TRP A 282 -8.57 -45.80 -5.78
N GLU A 283 -7.89 -46.58 -6.63
CA GLU A 283 -8.24 -47.96 -6.92
C GLU A 283 -8.17 -48.85 -5.68
N ALA A 284 -7.11 -48.68 -4.85
CA ALA A 284 -6.98 -49.39 -3.59
C ALA A 284 -8.14 -49.12 -2.63
N SER A 285 -8.55 -47.85 -2.49
CA SER A 285 -9.68 -47.50 -1.63
C SER A 285 -11.01 -48.07 -2.14
N LEU A 286 -11.26 -47.99 -3.44
CA LEU A 286 -12.46 -48.57 -4.04
C LEU A 286 -12.48 -50.10 -3.96
N ALA A 287 -11.33 -50.78 -4.09
CA ALA A 287 -11.19 -52.22 -3.93
C ALA A 287 -11.53 -52.69 -2.51
N LEU A 288 -11.30 -51.85 -1.49
CA LEU A 288 -11.72 -52.08 -0.11
C LEU A 288 -13.21 -51.83 0.16
N GLY A 289 -13.97 -51.50 -0.89
CA GLY A 289 -15.43 -51.25 -0.81
C GLY A 289 -15.83 -49.82 -0.43
N ALA A 290 -14.91 -48.87 -0.39
CA ALA A 290 -15.24 -47.46 -0.17
C ALA A 290 -16.01 -46.87 -1.38
N SER A 291 -16.98 -46.00 -1.13
CA SER A 291 -17.64 -45.25 -2.18
C SER A 291 -16.69 -44.17 -2.75
N ARG A 292 -16.97 -43.66 -3.97
CA ARG A 292 -16.20 -42.57 -4.57
C ARG A 292 -16.13 -41.33 -3.66
N MET A 293 -17.23 -40.99 -2.98
CA MET A 293 -17.27 -39.87 -2.06
C MET A 293 -16.40 -40.13 -0.81
N GLN A 294 -16.42 -41.34 -0.26
CA GLN A 294 -15.54 -41.70 0.85
C GLN A 294 -14.07 -41.67 0.43
N THR A 295 -13.75 -42.20 -0.76
CA THR A 295 -12.39 -42.13 -1.32
C THR A 295 -11.93 -40.70 -1.50
N LEU A 296 -12.80 -39.79 -2.01
CA LEU A 296 -12.48 -38.38 -2.15
C LEU A 296 -12.12 -37.76 -0.79
N TRP A 297 -12.98 -37.88 0.22
CA TRP A 297 -12.81 -37.19 1.49
C TRP A 297 -11.73 -37.79 2.38
N PHE A 298 -11.57 -39.10 2.41
CA PHE A 298 -10.68 -39.76 3.34
C PHE A 298 -9.33 -40.19 2.75
N VAL A 299 -9.19 -40.24 1.42
CA VAL A 299 -7.96 -40.67 0.76
C VAL A 299 -7.38 -39.58 -0.15
N ALA A 300 -8.17 -39.09 -1.12
CA ALA A 300 -7.65 -38.19 -2.14
C ALA A 300 -7.43 -36.77 -1.61
N LEU A 301 -8.41 -36.20 -0.93
CA LEU A 301 -8.31 -34.83 -0.40
C LEU A 301 -7.20 -34.66 0.65
N PRO A 302 -6.99 -35.62 1.60
CA PRO A 302 -5.83 -35.58 2.48
C PRO A 302 -4.49 -35.66 1.74
N GLN A 303 -4.38 -36.41 0.66
CA GLN A 303 -3.17 -36.44 -0.18
C GLN A 303 -2.97 -35.15 -0.97
N ALA A 304 -4.05 -34.55 -1.49
CA ALA A 304 -4.04 -33.28 -2.23
C ALA A 304 -3.93 -32.03 -1.32
N ARG A 305 -4.05 -32.18 0.00
CA ARG A 305 -4.20 -31.04 0.95
C ARG A 305 -3.15 -29.95 0.80
N SER A 306 -1.90 -30.30 0.52
CA SER A 306 -0.81 -29.31 0.40
C SER A 306 -1.05 -28.37 -0.77
N GLY A 307 -1.51 -28.88 -1.91
CA GLY A 307 -1.84 -28.09 -3.07
C GLY A 307 -3.12 -27.29 -2.88
N VAL A 308 -4.16 -27.88 -2.27
CA VAL A 308 -5.40 -27.17 -1.94
C VAL A 308 -5.13 -25.95 -1.04
N ILE A 309 -4.33 -26.13 0.01
CA ILE A 309 -3.93 -25.03 0.91
C ILE A 309 -3.14 -23.98 0.13
N ALA A 310 -2.21 -24.39 -0.74
CA ALA A 310 -1.47 -23.45 -1.58
C ALA A 310 -2.40 -22.62 -2.49
N GLY A 311 -3.44 -23.25 -3.06
CA GLY A 311 -4.48 -22.56 -3.84
C GLY A 311 -5.23 -21.51 -3.03
N VAL A 312 -5.63 -21.86 -1.81
CA VAL A 312 -6.30 -20.92 -0.88
C VAL A 312 -5.37 -19.77 -0.51
N MET A 313 -4.10 -20.04 -0.17
CA MET A 313 -3.12 -19.00 0.15
C MET A 313 -2.89 -18.03 -1.02
N LEU A 314 -2.83 -18.53 -2.25
CA LEU A 314 -2.69 -17.69 -3.43
C LEU A 314 -3.95 -16.82 -3.64
N GLY A 315 -5.14 -17.38 -3.39
CA GLY A 315 -6.40 -16.63 -3.38
C GLY A 315 -6.42 -15.52 -2.34
N ILE A 316 -5.98 -15.80 -1.10
CA ILE A 316 -5.85 -14.80 -0.03
C ILE A 316 -4.90 -13.67 -0.44
N SER A 317 -3.70 -14.03 -0.90
CA SER A 317 -2.69 -13.05 -1.32
C SER A 317 -3.21 -12.15 -2.45
N ARG A 318 -3.96 -12.72 -3.38
CA ARG A 318 -4.62 -11.97 -4.46
C ARG A 318 -5.69 -11.02 -3.92
N ALA A 319 -6.55 -11.47 -2.98
CA ALA A 319 -7.58 -10.63 -2.39
C ALA A 319 -7.00 -9.44 -1.60
N VAL A 320 -5.94 -9.66 -0.82
CA VAL A 320 -5.27 -8.59 -0.03
C VAL A 320 -4.57 -7.58 -0.93
N GLY A 321 -3.97 -8.04 -2.03
CA GLY A 321 -3.24 -7.19 -2.98
C GLY A 321 -4.13 -6.51 -4.02
N GLU A 322 -5.42 -6.81 -4.07
CA GLU A 322 -6.29 -6.24 -5.11
C GLU A 322 -6.52 -4.75 -4.92
N THR A 323 -6.39 -4.02 -6.02
CA THR A 323 -6.41 -2.56 -6.01
C THR A 323 -7.56 -2.02 -6.87
N MET A 324 -7.53 -2.30 -8.17
CA MET A 324 -8.39 -1.63 -9.15
C MET A 324 -9.87 -2.03 -9.01
N ALA A 325 -10.14 -3.32 -8.81
CA ALA A 325 -11.51 -3.76 -8.60
C ALA A 325 -12.11 -3.16 -7.32
N VAL A 326 -11.31 -3.10 -6.24
CA VAL A 326 -11.75 -2.55 -4.95
C VAL A 326 -12.02 -1.04 -5.04
N ILE A 327 -11.14 -0.26 -5.69
CA ILE A 327 -11.34 1.19 -5.87
C ILE A 327 -12.71 1.50 -6.49
N LEU A 328 -13.15 0.69 -7.44
CA LEU A 328 -14.41 0.93 -8.16
C LEU A 328 -15.66 0.62 -7.32
N VAL A 329 -15.59 -0.31 -6.35
CA VAL A 329 -16.79 -0.80 -5.65
C VAL A 329 -16.82 -0.47 -4.15
N ALA A 330 -15.69 -0.11 -3.53
CA ALA A 330 -15.58 0.05 -2.08
C ALA A 330 -16.00 1.41 -1.55
N GLY A 331 -16.12 2.44 -2.41
CA GLY A 331 -16.50 3.81 -2.03
C GLY A 331 -15.35 4.70 -1.54
N ASN A 332 -14.23 4.12 -1.13
CA ASN A 332 -12.94 4.79 -0.83
C ASN A 332 -12.95 5.81 0.33
N SER A 333 -13.81 5.64 1.33
CA SER A 333 -13.79 6.46 2.54
C SER A 333 -12.78 5.92 3.57
N ALA A 334 -11.90 6.80 4.06
CA ALA A 334 -10.89 6.46 5.07
C ALA A 334 -11.44 6.64 6.50
N GLN A 335 -12.58 6.02 6.80
CA GLN A 335 -13.27 6.11 8.09
C GLN A 335 -13.37 4.74 8.77
N LEU A 336 -13.64 4.73 10.06
CA LEU A 336 -13.92 3.49 10.79
C LEU A 336 -15.19 2.82 10.25
N ILE A 337 -15.14 1.51 10.16
CA ILE A 337 -16.20 0.67 9.63
C ILE A 337 -17.12 0.27 10.78
N HIS A 338 -18.40 0.60 10.69
CA HIS A 338 -19.44 0.22 11.66
C HIS A 338 -20.41 -0.81 11.09
N SER A 339 -20.53 -0.86 9.76
CA SER A 339 -21.45 -1.76 9.06
C SER A 339 -20.77 -2.37 7.81
N PRO A 340 -21.14 -3.58 7.40
CA PRO A 340 -20.73 -4.14 6.10
C PRO A 340 -21.14 -3.30 4.89
N LEU A 341 -22.09 -2.39 5.04
CA LEU A 341 -22.57 -1.50 3.98
C LEU A 341 -21.79 -0.18 3.93
N ASP A 342 -20.93 0.10 4.91
CA ASP A 342 -20.15 1.32 4.93
C ASP A 342 -19.11 1.35 3.81
N SER A 343 -18.88 2.56 3.30
CA SER A 343 -17.77 2.84 2.39
C SER A 343 -16.44 2.60 3.09
N VAL A 344 -15.54 1.88 2.43
CA VAL A 344 -14.23 1.53 2.99
C VAL A 344 -13.11 1.90 2.03
N ARG A 345 -11.93 2.14 2.58
CA ARG A 345 -10.71 2.31 1.81
C ARG A 345 -9.67 1.25 2.24
N THR A 346 -9.05 0.58 1.27
CA THR A 346 -7.97 -0.38 1.54
C THR A 346 -6.60 0.29 1.49
N LEU A 347 -5.57 -0.38 2.02
CA LEU A 347 -4.18 0.08 1.95
C LEU A 347 -3.72 0.23 0.50
N THR A 348 -4.04 -0.74 -0.36
CA THR A 348 -3.73 -0.71 -1.80
C THR A 348 -4.43 0.45 -2.52
N ALA A 349 -5.71 0.67 -2.23
CA ALA A 349 -6.48 1.77 -2.79
C ALA A 349 -5.91 3.13 -2.40
N THR A 350 -5.47 3.30 -1.15
CA THR A 350 -4.85 4.54 -0.68
C THR A 350 -3.59 4.88 -1.46
N ILE A 351 -2.68 3.90 -1.63
CA ILE A 351 -1.47 4.10 -2.43
C ILE A 351 -1.82 4.50 -3.86
N ALA A 352 -2.73 3.76 -4.50
CA ALA A 352 -3.07 3.99 -5.91
C ALA A 352 -3.77 5.33 -6.15
N LEU A 353 -4.64 5.76 -5.24
CA LEU A 353 -5.39 7.01 -5.36
C LEU A 353 -4.52 8.25 -5.09
N GLU A 354 -3.56 8.15 -4.18
CA GLU A 354 -2.85 9.32 -3.66
C GLU A 354 -1.41 9.46 -4.17
N MET A 355 -0.76 8.38 -4.63
CA MET A 355 0.64 8.41 -5.07
C MET A 355 0.90 9.41 -6.20
N GLY A 356 -0.09 9.66 -7.07
CA GLY A 356 0.06 10.56 -8.22
C GLY A 356 0.25 12.03 -7.87
N TYR A 357 -0.25 12.46 -6.70
CA TYR A 357 -0.17 13.86 -6.26
C TYR A 357 0.55 14.05 -4.92
N ALA A 358 0.89 12.97 -4.24
CA ALA A 358 1.58 13.02 -2.97
C ALA A 358 3.00 13.58 -3.09
N GLN A 359 3.37 14.47 -2.18
CA GLN A 359 4.71 15.08 -2.11
C GLN A 359 5.27 15.04 -0.69
N GLY A 360 6.58 15.11 -0.56
CA GLY A 360 7.27 15.15 0.72
C GLY A 360 6.86 13.98 1.64
N ARG A 361 6.55 14.29 2.89
CA ARG A 361 6.15 13.31 3.92
C ARG A 361 4.94 12.47 3.53
N HIS A 362 3.94 13.06 2.86
CA HIS A 362 2.77 12.32 2.39
C HIS A 362 3.20 11.16 1.48
N ARG A 363 4.07 11.43 0.49
CA ARG A 363 4.58 10.42 -0.42
C ARG A 363 5.39 9.34 0.30
N GLU A 364 6.23 9.71 1.25
CA GLU A 364 7.03 8.75 2.04
C GLU A 364 6.14 7.84 2.88
N LEU A 365 5.10 8.39 3.53
CA LEU A 365 4.15 7.61 4.30
C LEU A 365 3.29 6.67 3.44
N LEU A 366 3.07 6.97 2.15
CA LEU A 366 2.48 6.01 1.22
C LEU A 366 3.41 4.80 0.97
N PHE A 367 4.74 4.99 0.92
CA PHE A 367 5.67 3.86 0.92
C PHE A 367 5.60 3.07 2.24
N SER A 368 5.40 3.76 3.37
CA SER A 368 5.19 3.10 4.67
C SER A 368 3.92 2.23 4.66
N ILE A 369 2.83 2.68 4.01
CA ILE A 369 1.63 1.85 3.78
C ILE A 369 2.00 0.59 2.99
N GLY A 370 2.86 0.71 1.97
CA GLY A 370 3.37 -0.43 1.20
C GLY A 370 4.13 -1.44 2.07
N VAL A 371 4.96 -0.98 3.01
CA VAL A 371 5.64 -1.85 3.99
C VAL A 371 4.62 -2.55 4.90
N VAL A 372 3.62 -1.82 5.42
CA VAL A 372 2.56 -2.40 6.26
C VAL A 372 1.77 -3.47 5.50
N LEU A 373 1.41 -3.20 4.25
CA LEU A 373 0.73 -4.15 3.38
C LEU A 373 1.57 -5.42 3.16
N PHE A 374 2.85 -5.26 2.87
CA PHE A 374 3.77 -6.39 2.71
C PHE A 374 3.87 -7.24 3.99
N MET A 375 4.01 -6.59 5.15
CA MET A 375 4.02 -7.27 6.44
C MET A 375 2.70 -7.99 6.74
N LEU A 376 1.57 -7.39 6.38
CA LEU A 376 0.24 -7.99 6.53
C LEU A 376 0.13 -9.28 5.69
N ILE A 377 0.57 -9.25 4.42
CA ILE A 377 0.59 -10.43 3.53
C ILE A 377 1.50 -11.52 4.09
N LEU A 378 2.70 -11.17 4.56
CA LEU A 378 3.62 -12.13 5.19
C LEU A 378 2.99 -12.78 6.43
N LEU A 379 2.35 -11.99 7.27
CA LEU A 379 1.72 -12.45 8.51
C LEU A 379 0.57 -13.42 8.21
N LEU A 380 -0.31 -13.08 7.26
CA LEU A 380 -1.41 -13.93 6.84
C LEU A 380 -0.91 -15.26 6.24
N ASN A 381 0.07 -15.22 5.35
CA ASN A 381 0.65 -16.40 4.74
C ASN A 381 1.38 -17.29 5.78
N SER A 382 2.13 -16.67 6.69
CA SER A 382 2.82 -17.38 7.78
C SER A 382 1.82 -18.03 8.74
N GLY A 383 0.70 -17.36 9.04
CA GLY A 383 -0.37 -17.90 9.88
C GLY A 383 -1.00 -19.18 9.29
N VAL A 384 -1.28 -19.18 7.99
CA VAL A 384 -1.82 -20.37 7.31
C VAL A 384 -0.79 -21.53 7.31
N LEU A 385 0.50 -21.22 7.07
CA LEU A 385 1.57 -22.23 7.12
C LEU A 385 1.75 -22.83 8.52
N TYR A 386 1.65 -21.98 9.56
CA TYR A 386 1.72 -22.43 10.95
C TYR A 386 0.57 -23.39 11.31
N LEU A 387 -0.68 -23.02 10.93
CA LEU A 387 -1.85 -23.89 11.12
C LEU A 387 -1.72 -25.23 10.40
N ARG A 388 -1.04 -25.25 9.25
CA ARG A 388 -0.73 -26.48 8.53
C ARG A 388 0.19 -27.40 9.32
N ARG A 389 1.30 -26.88 9.88
CA ARG A 389 2.28 -27.68 10.64
C ARG A 389 1.68 -28.33 11.88
N HIS A 390 0.79 -27.63 12.58
CA HIS A 390 0.15 -28.16 13.80
C HIS A 390 -0.89 -29.27 13.56
N LYS A 391 -1.36 -29.46 12.33
CA LYS A 391 -2.26 -30.57 11.97
C LYS A 391 -1.54 -31.79 11.40
N GLU A 392 -0.21 -31.73 11.30
CA GLU A 392 0.64 -32.85 10.86
C GLU A 392 1.25 -33.64 12.05
N LEU A 393 1.07 -33.16 13.28
CA LEU A 393 1.35 -33.86 14.55
C LEU A 393 0.06 -34.45 15.13
#